data_6bc3b6dda3dc5c46e102dc91c7f49f7a
#
_entry.id   6bc3b6dda3dc5c46e102dc91c7f49f7a
#
_cell.length_a   1.000
_cell.length_b   1.000
_cell.length_c   1.000
_cell.angle_alpha   90.00
_cell.angle_beta   90.00
_cell.angle_gamma   90.00
#
_symmetry.space_group_name_H-M   'P 1'
#
loop_
_entity.id
_entity.type
_entity.pdbx_description
1 polymer ?
#
loop_
_entity_poly.entity_id
_entity_poly.type
_entity_poly.pdbx_seq_one_letter_code
_entity_poly.pdbx_strand_id
1 'polypeptide(L)'
;PAKGSLNTMKAIIPAAGLGTRFLPGTKCTPKEMLPVLDKPVIQYVVEEALDPEEVDDAIIVTSPGKPELLNYFQPDRSLENLLRERGKNAYADAVAHAGGMPVDFRYQYEPKGLGHAIRSAADAVAGENFLVLLGDYVVPNRDICDKMLAVSKEHGGASVIAVAACSPEEVSRYGVIAGERVGSLEGAEGVADAEPGAVWRIGGLVEKPAP
;
A
#
# COMPACT_ATOMS: atom_id res chain seq x y z
N PRO A 1 -4.30 10.33 22.69
CA PRO A 1 -5.55 9.74 23.12
C PRO A 1 -5.78 8.48 22.30
N ALA A 2 -6.00 7.35 22.98
CA ALA A 2 -6.30 6.09 22.31
C ALA A 2 -7.58 6.30 21.47
N LYS A 3 -7.51 6.00 20.15
CA LYS A 3 -8.69 5.93 19.28
C LYS A 3 -9.62 4.88 19.90
N GLY A 4 -10.82 5.28 20.27
CA GLY A 4 -11.79 4.37 20.88
C GLY A 4 -12.28 3.35 19.85
N SER A 5 -12.20 2.09 20.20
CA SER A 5 -12.65 0.91 19.47
C SER A 5 -14.07 1.05 18.90
N LEU A 6 -14.20 1.25 17.59
CA LEU A 6 -15.38 0.85 16.80
C LEU A 6 -14.92 0.60 15.36
N ASN A 7 -14.79 -0.67 14.97
CA ASN A 7 -14.41 -1.15 13.63
C ASN A 7 -13.05 -0.63 13.12
N THR A 8 -11.99 -1.02 13.78
CA THR A 8 -10.63 -0.72 13.30
C THR A 8 -10.26 -1.68 12.19
N MET A 9 -9.89 -1.11 11.05
CA MET A 9 -9.45 -1.85 9.87
C MET A 9 -7.92 -1.90 9.85
N LYS A 10 -7.35 -2.92 9.22
CA LYS A 10 -5.91 -3.01 8.96
C LYS A 10 -5.61 -2.92 7.49
N ALA A 11 -4.43 -2.41 7.15
CA ALA A 11 -3.92 -2.44 5.79
C ALA A 11 -2.89 -3.56 5.63
N ILE A 12 -3.00 -4.37 4.58
CA ILE A 12 -2.02 -5.39 4.21
C ILE A 12 -1.18 -4.85 3.05
N ILE A 13 0.15 -4.83 3.23
CA ILE A 13 1.09 -4.31 2.24
C ILE A 13 2.04 -5.43 1.79
N PRO A 14 1.75 -6.12 0.68
CA PRO A 14 2.62 -7.13 0.12
C PRO A 14 3.94 -6.55 -0.37
N ALA A 15 5.06 -6.99 0.21
CA ALA A 15 6.42 -6.52 -0.08
C ALA A 15 7.44 -7.68 -0.16
N ALA A 16 6.99 -8.93 -0.35
CA ALA A 16 7.84 -10.12 -0.37
C ALA A 16 8.50 -10.41 -1.73
N GLY A 17 8.15 -9.67 -2.79
CA GLY A 17 8.64 -9.89 -4.15
C GLY A 17 10.14 -9.66 -4.32
N LEU A 18 10.79 -10.39 -5.22
CA LEU A 18 12.25 -10.38 -5.42
C LEU A 18 12.79 -9.11 -6.15
N GLY A 19 11.93 -8.28 -6.71
CA GLY A 19 12.37 -7.04 -7.38
C GLY A 19 13.22 -7.25 -8.63
N THR A 20 13.06 -8.36 -9.34
CA THR A 20 13.93 -8.79 -10.46
C THR A 20 14.03 -7.78 -11.62
N ARG A 21 13.00 -6.96 -11.83
CA ARG A 21 13.00 -5.93 -12.89
C ARG A 21 14.00 -4.80 -12.64
N PHE A 22 14.44 -4.62 -11.40
CA PHE A 22 15.37 -3.56 -10.99
C PHE A 22 16.78 -4.09 -10.71
N LEU A 23 17.07 -5.36 -11.03
CA LEU A 23 18.41 -5.91 -10.90
C LEU A 23 19.37 -5.20 -11.88
N PRO A 24 20.65 -4.97 -11.49
CA PRO A 24 21.27 -5.38 -10.22
C PRO A 24 21.02 -4.44 -9.01
N GLY A 25 20.34 -3.29 -9.18
CA GLY A 25 20.14 -2.30 -8.14
C GLY A 25 19.43 -2.87 -6.87
N THR A 26 18.52 -3.83 -7.06
CA THR A 26 17.78 -4.48 -5.97
C THR A 26 18.47 -5.72 -5.39
N LYS A 27 19.74 -5.97 -5.74
CA LYS A 27 20.50 -7.11 -5.22
C LYS A 27 20.68 -7.05 -3.69
N CYS A 28 20.93 -5.84 -3.16
CA CYS A 28 21.20 -5.61 -1.74
C CYS A 28 20.17 -4.67 -1.09
N THR A 29 19.22 -4.16 -1.85
CA THR A 29 18.22 -3.22 -1.36
C THR A 29 16.86 -3.64 -1.92
N PRO A 30 15.88 -3.99 -1.10
CA PRO A 30 14.52 -4.27 -1.57
C PRO A 30 13.99 -3.11 -2.42
N LYS A 31 13.26 -3.41 -3.50
CA LYS A 31 12.69 -2.37 -4.38
C LYS A 31 11.81 -1.38 -3.62
N GLU A 32 11.15 -1.85 -2.57
CA GLU A 32 10.29 -1.07 -1.70
C GLU A 32 11.09 -0.07 -0.84
N MET A 33 12.40 -0.32 -0.67
CA MET A 33 13.34 0.57 0.03
C MET A 33 14.07 1.56 -0.88
N LEU A 34 13.79 1.55 -2.18
CA LEU A 34 14.37 2.55 -3.08
C LEU A 34 13.83 3.95 -2.70
N PRO A 35 14.71 4.96 -2.56
CA PRO A 35 14.29 6.29 -2.13
C PRO A 35 13.57 7.03 -3.26
N VAL A 36 12.50 7.72 -2.89
CA VAL A 36 11.85 8.74 -3.70
C VAL A 36 11.93 10.04 -2.89
N LEU A 37 12.72 10.99 -3.38
CA LEU A 37 13.14 12.17 -2.63
C LEU A 37 13.92 11.80 -1.36
N ASP A 38 13.31 11.92 -0.19
CA ASP A 38 13.92 11.75 1.14
C ASP A 38 13.41 10.52 1.91
N LYS A 39 12.44 9.80 1.35
CA LYS A 39 11.81 8.62 1.98
C LYS A 39 11.81 7.42 1.04
N PRO A 40 11.88 6.16 1.55
CA PRO A 40 11.69 4.99 0.70
C PRO A 40 10.24 4.86 0.25
N VAL A 41 10.02 4.23 -0.89
CA VAL A 41 8.69 3.97 -1.47
C VAL A 41 7.72 3.38 -0.44
N ILE A 42 8.18 2.42 0.35
CA ILE A 42 7.34 1.74 1.34
C ILE A 42 6.77 2.69 2.40
N GLN A 43 7.50 3.76 2.77
CA GLN A 43 6.98 4.72 3.75
C GLN A 43 5.80 5.51 3.18
N TYR A 44 5.85 5.93 1.91
CA TYR A 44 4.73 6.59 1.25
C TYR A 44 3.49 5.70 1.25
N VAL A 45 3.66 4.40 0.97
CA VAL A 45 2.55 3.43 0.95
C VAL A 45 1.97 3.21 2.35
N VAL A 46 2.83 3.15 3.38
CA VAL A 46 2.37 3.02 4.78
C VAL A 46 1.64 4.29 5.23
N GLU A 47 2.18 5.47 4.92
CA GLU A 47 1.53 6.74 5.24
C GLU A 47 0.14 6.85 4.57
N GLU A 48 0.02 6.45 3.30
CA GLU A 48 -1.25 6.42 2.57
C GLU A 48 -2.23 5.41 3.17
N ALA A 49 -1.74 4.23 3.56
CA ALA A 49 -2.57 3.20 4.16
C ALA A 49 -3.14 3.61 5.52
N LEU A 50 -2.41 4.43 6.29
CA LEU A 50 -2.78 4.91 7.62
C LEU A 50 -3.53 6.26 7.62
N ASP A 51 -3.71 6.88 6.44
CA ASP A 51 -4.40 8.18 6.32
C ASP A 51 -5.88 8.09 6.71
N PRO A 52 -6.67 7.09 6.25
CA PRO A 52 -8.05 6.95 6.68
C PRO A 52 -8.19 6.73 8.20
N GLU A 53 -9.16 7.41 8.82
CA GLU A 53 -9.41 7.30 10.26
C GLU A 53 -9.78 5.88 10.72
N GLU A 54 -10.30 5.06 9.82
CA GLU A 54 -10.70 3.68 10.08
C GLU A 54 -9.53 2.69 10.10
N VAL A 55 -8.33 3.09 9.65
CA VAL A 55 -7.16 2.21 9.60
C VAL A 55 -6.21 2.52 10.75
N ASP A 56 -5.97 1.55 11.61
CA ASP A 56 -5.11 1.70 12.78
C ASP A 56 -3.70 1.16 12.59
N ASP A 57 -3.55 0.07 11.83
CA ASP A 57 -2.28 -0.64 11.67
C ASP A 57 -2.02 -1.00 10.20
N ALA A 58 -0.76 -0.97 9.80
CA ALA A 58 -0.28 -1.53 8.56
C ALA A 58 0.47 -2.85 8.80
N ILE A 59 0.19 -3.87 7.99
CA ILE A 59 0.84 -5.17 8.05
C ILE A 59 1.68 -5.34 6.78
N ILE A 60 2.99 -5.24 6.91
CA ILE A 60 3.90 -5.50 5.80
C ILE A 60 4.16 -7.00 5.70
N VAL A 61 3.80 -7.60 4.56
CA VAL A 61 4.13 -8.99 4.27
C VAL A 61 5.44 -9.03 3.50
N THR A 62 6.51 -9.44 4.18
CA THR A 62 7.87 -9.49 3.64
C THR A 62 8.38 -10.91 3.49
N SER A 63 9.63 -11.09 3.04
CA SER A 63 10.34 -12.37 3.04
C SER A 63 11.50 -12.35 4.05
N PRO A 64 11.95 -13.51 4.56
CA PRO A 64 13.05 -13.56 5.53
C PRO A 64 14.36 -12.92 5.05
N GLY A 65 14.55 -12.79 3.73
CA GLY A 65 15.73 -12.17 3.12
C GLY A 65 15.72 -10.65 3.02
N LYS A 66 14.75 -9.95 3.66
CA LYS A 66 14.59 -8.49 3.59
C LYS A 66 14.56 -7.84 4.98
N PRO A 67 15.64 -7.92 5.77
CA PRO A 67 15.67 -7.32 7.11
C PRO A 67 15.58 -5.79 7.08
N GLU A 68 15.91 -5.14 5.94
CA GLU A 68 15.91 -3.69 5.77
C GLU A 68 14.52 -3.10 6.01
N LEU A 69 13.46 -3.81 5.59
CA LEU A 69 12.08 -3.36 5.82
C LEU A 69 11.75 -3.32 7.31
N LEU A 70 12.14 -4.34 8.07
CA LEU A 70 11.92 -4.38 9.52
C LEU A 70 12.73 -3.29 10.21
N ASN A 71 14.02 -3.18 9.88
CA ASN A 71 14.93 -2.23 10.51
C ASN A 71 14.45 -0.78 10.30
N TYR A 72 13.85 -0.49 9.15
CA TYR A 72 13.39 0.85 8.81
C TYR A 72 12.26 1.34 9.72
N PHE A 73 11.31 0.48 10.06
CA PHE A 73 10.17 0.81 10.90
C PHE A 73 10.40 0.53 12.40
N GLN A 74 11.64 0.19 12.79
CA GLN A 74 12.00 0.06 14.19
C GLN A 74 12.55 1.38 14.74
N PRO A 75 12.21 1.76 16.00
CA PRO A 75 12.79 2.94 16.64
C PRO A 75 14.31 2.85 16.75
N ASP A 76 15.02 3.89 16.31
CA ASP A 76 16.47 4.05 16.52
C ASP A 76 16.76 5.22 17.45
N ARG A 77 16.60 4.96 18.76
CA ARG A 77 16.81 5.96 19.79
C ARG A 77 18.25 6.49 19.84
N SER A 78 19.24 5.67 19.43
CA SER A 78 20.63 6.08 19.39
C SER A 78 20.86 7.14 18.33
N LEU A 79 20.34 6.93 17.12
CA LEU A 79 20.43 7.90 16.03
C LEU A 79 19.62 9.17 16.35
N GLU A 80 18.42 9.03 16.88
CA GLU A 80 17.57 10.15 17.28
C GLU A 80 18.32 11.07 18.28
N ASN A 81 18.89 10.51 19.34
CA ASN A 81 19.63 11.26 20.36
C ASN A 81 20.86 11.94 19.77
N LEU A 82 21.67 11.22 19.00
CA LEU A 82 22.85 11.78 18.34
C LEU A 82 22.51 12.97 17.44
N LEU A 83 21.39 12.87 16.69
CA LEU A 83 20.94 13.97 15.83
C LEU A 83 20.49 15.18 16.65
N ARG A 84 19.79 14.98 17.76
CA ARG A 84 19.36 16.06 18.66
C ARG A 84 20.55 16.77 19.33
N GLU A 85 21.54 16.01 19.81
CA GLU A 85 22.77 16.55 20.37
C GLU A 85 23.55 17.44 19.39
N ARG A 86 23.43 17.13 18.08
CA ARG A 86 24.05 17.93 17.00
C ARG A 86 23.14 19.04 16.48
N GLY A 87 22.01 19.33 17.13
CA GLY A 87 21.04 20.35 16.72
C GLY A 87 20.26 20.03 15.44
N LYS A 88 20.31 18.77 14.96
CA LYS A 88 19.64 18.29 13.75
C LYS A 88 18.23 17.76 14.05
N ASN A 89 17.40 18.59 14.70
CA ASN A 89 16.09 18.16 15.22
C ASN A 89 15.15 17.65 14.13
N ALA A 90 15.07 18.31 12.96
CA ALA A 90 14.19 17.88 11.87
C ALA A 90 14.53 16.45 11.37
N TYR A 91 15.81 16.10 11.31
CA TYR A 91 16.23 14.74 10.96
C TYR A 91 15.91 13.73 12.07
N ALA A 92 16.08 14.12 13.34
CA ALA A 92 15.70 13.28 14.48
C ALA A 92 14.18 13.01 14.48
N ASP A 93 13.38 14.02 14.17
CA ASP A 93 11.92 13.88 14.09
C ASP A 93 11.50 12.97 12.91
N ALA A 94 12.18 13.05 11.76
CA ALA A 94 11.93 12.16 10.62
C ALA A 94 12.27 10.69 10.97
N VAL A 95 13.38 10.43 11.64
CA VAL A 95 13.75 9.08 12.12
C VAL A 95 12.74 8.57 13.14
N ALA A 96 12.36 9.39 14.11
CA ALA A 96 11.38 9.04 15.12
C ALA A 96 9.99 8.76 14.51
N HIS A 97 9.60 9.54 13.48
CA HIS A 97 8.35 9.33 12.75
C HIS A 97 8.33 7.95 12.08
N ALA A 98 9.36 7.62 11.29
CA ALA A 98 9.44 6.34 10.60
C ALA A 98 9.42 5.15 11.58
N GLY A 99 10.22 5.20 12.65
CA GLY A 99 10.27 4.16 13.67
C GLY A 99 9.07 4.10 14.62
N GLY A 100 8.18 5.10 14.58
CA GLY A 100 6.97 5.18 15.41
C GLY A 100 5.67 4.84 14.69
N MET A 101 5.72 4.52 13.40
CA MET A 101 4.53 4.13 12.65
C MET A 101 3.97 2.79 13.17
N PRO A 102 2.64 2.63 13.25
CA PRO A 102 2.00 1.38 13.65
C PRO A 102 2.11 0.33 12.52
N VAL A 103 3.25 -0.33 12.46
CA VAL A 103 3.57 -1.34 11.44
C VAL A 103 3.87 -2.67 12.09
N ASP A 104 3.18 -3.71 11.67
CA ASP A 104 3.46 -5.11 12.03
C ASP A 104 3.96 -5.88 10.81
N PHE A 105 4.59 -7.02 11.02
CA PHE A 105 5.20 -7.81 9.97
C PHE A 105 4.67 -9.24 9.95
N ARG A 106 4.49 -9.76 8.71
CA ARG A 106 4.26 -11.18 8.44
C ARG A 106 5.21 -11.66 7.36
N TYR A 107 5.49 -12.95 7.35
CA TYR A 107 6.44 -13.52 6.40
C TYR A 107 5.76 -14.40 5.36
N GLN A 108 6.06 -14.13 4.10
CA GLN A 108 5.83 -15.07 3.02
C GLN A 108 7.11 -15.87 2.79
N TYR A 109 7.14 -17.12 3.25
CA TYR A 109 8.31 -17.99 3.12
C TYR A 109 8.50 -18.54 1.71
N GLU A 110 7.41 -18.73 0.96
CA GLU A 110 7.43 -19.24 -0.40
C GLU A 110 6.76 -18.23 -1.36
N PRO A 111 7.40 -17.86 -2.48
CA PRO A 111 6.89 -16.83 -3.41
C PRO A 111 5.77 -17.37 -4.29
N LYS A 112 4.61 -17.70 -3.72
CA LYS A 112 3.43 -18.25 -4.41
C LYS A 112 2.47 -17.18 -4.97
N GLY A 113 2.95 -15.96 -5.19
CA GLY A 113 2.18 -14.86 -5.77
C GLY A 113 1.48 -13.96 -4.76
N LEU A 114 0.76 -12.95 -5.28
CA LEU A 114 0.13 -11.88 -4.50
C LEU A 114 -0.93 -12.39 -3.53
N GLY A 115 -1.85 -13.23 -3.98
CA GLY A 115 -2.90 -13.78 -3.12
C GLY A 115 -2.34 -14.59 -1.94
N HIS A 116 -1.22 -15.31 -2.13
CA HIS A 116 -0.55 -16.00 -1.06
C HIS A 116 0.11 -15.03 -0.07
N ALA A 117 0.68 -13.92 -0.54
CA ALA A 117 1.22 -12.89 0.33
C ALA A 117 0.11 -12.30 1.22
N ILE A 118 -1.03 -11.91 0.65
CA ILE A 118 -2.19 -11.41 1.42
C ILE A 118 -2.65 -12.46 2.44
N ARG A 119 -2.77 -13.73 2.03
CA ARG A 119 -3.14 -14.83 2.93
C ARG A 119 -2.17 -15.02 4.08
N SER A 120 -0.89 -14.69 3.93
CA SER A 120 0.10 -14.78 5.01
C SER A 120 -0.18 -13.82 6.18
N ALA A 121 -1.06 -12.83 5.99
CA ALA A 121 -1.52 -11.90 7.02
C ALA A 121 -2.95 -12.21 7.53
N ALA A 122 -3.55 -13.34 7.15
CA ALA A 122 -4.94 -13.67 7.47
C ALA A 122 -5.22 -13.73 8.99
N ASP A 123 -4.25 -14.20 9.77
CA ASP A 123 -4.33 -14.23 11.24
C ASP A 123 -4.44 -12.83 11.87
N ALA A 124 -3.84 -11.85 11.24
CA ALA A 124 -3.80 -10.48 11.75
C ALA A 124 -5.08 -9.69 11.46
N VAL A 125 -5.84 -10.05 10.40
CA VAL A 125 -7.12 -9.39 10.08
C VAL A 125 -8.33 -10.13 10.66
N ALA A 126 -8.15 -11.37 11.12
CA ALA A 126 -9.16 -12.14 11.87
C ALA A 126 -10.56 -12.22 11.22
N GLY A 127 -10.65 -12.13 9.90
CA GLY A 127 -11.90 -12.14 9.14
C GLY A 127 -12.61 -10.79 9.03
N GLU A 128 -12.00 -9.71 9.49
CA GLU A 128 -12.50 -8.34 9.32
C GLU A 128 -12.18 -7.80 7.92
N ASN A 129 -12.82 -6.68 7.58
CA ASN A 129 -12.47 -5.93 6.37
C ASN A 129 -11.05 -5.39 6.47
N PHE A 130 -10.34 -5.30 5.34
CA PHE A 130 -8.98 -4.80 5.28
C PHE A 130 -8.71 -4.08 3.96
N LEU A 131 -7.74 -3.17 3.97
CA LEU A 131 -7.18 -2.58 2.75
C LEU A 131 -6.02 -3.44 2.23
N VAL A 132 -5.75 -3.35 0.94
CA VAL A 132 -4.53 -3.91 0.32
C VAL A 132 -3.89 -2.83 -0.52
N LEU A 133 -2.64 -2.47 -0.21
CA LEU A 133 -1.82 -1.56 -1.00
C LEU A 133 -0.56 -2.29 -1.47
N LEU A 134 -0.19 -2.12 -2.74
CA LEU A 134 1.05 -2.72 -3.25
C LEU A 134 2.26 -1.92 -2.75
N GLY A 135 3.22 -2.59 -2.11
CA GLY A 135 4.37 -1.95 -1.45
C GLY A 135 5.35 -1.20 -2.34
N ASP A 136 5.15 -1.25 -3.66
CA ASP A 136 5.96 -0.56 -4.67
C ASP A 136 5.14 0.38 -5.58
N TYR A 137 3.91 0.70 -5.20
CA TYR A 137 3.02 1.55 -5.97
C TYR A 137 2.57 2.76 -5.13
N VAL A 138 3.05 3.93 -5.49
CA VAL A 138 2.67 5.20 -4.85
C VAL A 138 1.62 5.89 -5.71
N VAL A 139 0.48 6.23 -5.11
CA VAL A 139 -0.56 7.02 -5.76
C VAL A 139 -0.31 8.50 -5.48
N PRO A 140 -0.29 9.37 -6.50
CA PRO A 140 -0.05 10.80 -6.30
C PRO A 140 -1.09 11.47 -5.38
N ASN A 141 -2.34 11.03 -5.46
CA ASN A 141 -3.45 11.53 -4.65
C ASN A 141 -3.66 10.62 -3.44
N ARG A 142 -3.36 11.10 -2.25
CA ARG A 142 -3.44 10.34 -0.98
C ARG A 142 -4.86 9.95 -0.56
N ASP A 143 -5.90 10.44 -1.22
CA ASP A 143 -7.30 10.20 -0.87
C ASP A 143 -7.89 8.93 -1.50
N ILE A 144 -7.09 8.11 -2.19
CA ILE A 144 -7.61 6.92 -2.87
C ILE A 144 -8.19 5.90 -1.89
N CYS A 145 -7.56 5.72 -0.73
CA CYS A 145 -8.04 4.79 0.29
C CYS A 145 -9.39 5.24 0.85
N ASP A 146 -9.55 6.54 1.18
CA ASP A 146 -10.84 7.11 1.62
C ASP A 146 -11.93 6.94 0.57
N LYS A 147 -11.61 7.20 -0.70
CA LYS A 147 -12.53 7.01 -1.83
C LYS A 147 -12.97 5.55 -1.97
N MET A 148 -12.05 4.61 -1.88
CA MET A 148 -12.36 3.18 -1.93
C MET A 148 -13.26 2.75 -0.76
N LEU A 149 -12.98 3.23 0.44
CA LEU A 149 -13.79 2.97 1.63
C LEU A 149 -15.20 3.56 1.50
N ALA A 150 -15.32 4.78 0.97
CA ALA A 150 -16.61 5.42 0.71
C ALA A 150 -17.45 4.59 -0.28
N VAL A 151 -16.87 4.16 -1.40
CA VAL A 151 -17.55 3.30 -2.39
C VAL A 151 -17.96 1.97 -1.76
N SER A 152 -17.09 1.34 -0.97
CA SER A 152 -17.41 0.10 -0.27
C SER A 152 -18.63 0.26 0.65
N LYS A 153 -18.65 1.33 1.45
CA LYS A 153 -19.78 1.65 2.37
C LYS A 153 -21.08 1.89 1.61
N GLU A 154 -21.04 2.70 0.53
CA GLU A 154 -22.20 2.99 -0.31
C GLU A 154 -22.80 1.73 -0.96
N HIS A 155 -21.95 0.76 -1.27
CA HIS A 155 -22.35 -0.50 -1.89
C HIS A 155 -22.43 -1.69 -0.90
N GLY A 156 -22.78 -1.41 0.36
CA GLY A 156 -23.08 -2.45 1.37
C GLY A 156 -21.88 -3.28 1.82
N GLY A 157 -20.68 -2.71 1.81
CA GLY A 157 -19.44 -3.40 2.20
C GLY A 157 -18.84 -4.26 1.07
N ALA A 158 -19.17 -3.96 -0.19
CA ALA A 158 -18.61 -4.66 -1.33
C ALA A 158 -17.08 -4.48 -1.41
N SER A 159 -16.39 -5.50 -1.93
CA SER A 159 -14.96 -5.36 -2.26
C SER A 159 -14.76 -4.38 -3.40
N VAL A 160 -13.81 -3.46 -3.25
CA VAL A 160 -13.49 -2.41 -4.23
C VAL A 160 -12.06 -2.57 -4.72
N ILE A 161 -11.82 -2.35 -6.00
CA ILE A 161 -10.51 -2.36 -6.63
C ILE A 161 -10.31 -1.01 -7.32
N ALA A 162 -9.22 -0.31 -7.01
CA ALA A 162 -8.80 0.86 -7.75
C ALA A 162 -8.24 0.45 -9.12
N VAL A 163 -8.71 1.08 -10.17
CA VAL A 163 -8.29 0.82 -11.55
C VAL A 163 -7.92 2.11 -12.26
N ALA A 164 -7.03 2.01 -13.23
CA ALA A 164 -6.64 3.13 -14.10
C ALA A 164 -6.91 2.77 -15.56
N ALA A 165 -7.22 3.77 -16.38
CA ALA A 165 -7.28 3.59 -17.82
C ALA A 165 -5.87 3.27 -18.36
N CYS A 166 -5.80 2.37 -19.34
CA CYS A 166 -4.57 2.07 -20.06
C CYS A 166 -4.85 2.01 -21.57
N SER A 167 -3.82 2.19 -22.38
CA SER A 167 -3.97 2.08 -23.82
C SER A 167 -4.21 0.62 -24.27
N PRO A 168 -4.86 0.39 -25.43
CA PRO A 168 -5.06 -0.96 -25.96
C PRO A 168 -3.76 -1.77 -26.10
N GLU A 169 -2.63 -1.10 -26.40
CA GLU A 169 -1.32 -1.74 -26.57
C GLU A 169 -0.74 -2.22 -25.23
N GLU A 170 -1.21 -1.67 -24.11
CA GLU A 170 -0.72 -2.00 -22.77
C GLU A 170 -1.55 -3.06 -22.04
N VAL A 171 -2.77 -3.38 -22.51
CA VAL A 171 -3.69 -4.31 -21.85
C VAL A 171 -3.06 -5.66 -21.53
N SER A 172 -2.16 -6.16 -22.39
CA SER A 172 -1.43 -7.42 -22.19
C SER A 172 -0.48 -7.44 -20.98
N ARG A 173 -0.24 -6.27 -20.36
CA ARG A 173 0.63 -6.14 -19.18
C ARG A 173 -0.13 -6.18 -17.86
N TYR A 174 -1.45 -5.96 -17.89
CA TYR A 174 -2.28 -5.73 -16.72
C TYR A 174 -3.44 -6.71 -16.61
N GLY A 175 -4.00 -6.82 -15.43
CA GLY A 175 -5.34 -7.35 -15.26
C GLY A 175 -6.36 -6.32 -15.72
N VAL A 176 -7.32 -6.72 -16.54
CA VAL A 176 -8.35 -5.85 -17.12
C VAL A 176 -9.70 -6.23 -16.57
N ILE A 177 -10.48 -5.23 -16.17
CA ILE A 177 -11.87 -5.45 -15.73
C ILE A 177 -12.82 -5.32 -16.93
N ALA A 178 -13.90 -6.10 -16.88
CA ALA A 178 -15.09 -5.88 -17.69
C ALA A 178 -16.27 -5.62 -16.76
N GLY A 179 -17.07 -4.60 -17.06
CA GLY A 179 -18.16 -4.20 -16.16
C GLY A 179 -19.05 -3.12 -16.74
N GLU A 180 -19.99 -2.65 -15.94
CA GLU A 180 -20.89 -1.55 -16.28
C GLU A 180 -20.67 -0.37 -15.31
N ARG A 181 -20.75 0.85 -15.82
CA ARG A 181 -20.67 2.05 -14.99
C ARG A 181 -21.94 2.18 -14.16
N VAL A 182 -21.79 2.34 -12.85
CA VAL A 182 -22.91 2.45 -11.91
C VAL A 182 -22.93 3.80 -11.16
N GLY A 183 -21.83 4.58 -11.21
CA GLY A 183 -21.75 5.86 -10.53
C GLY A 183 -20.48 6.63 -10.82
N SER A 184 -20.26 7.69 -10.07
CA SER A 184 -19.01 8.47 -10.04
C SER A 184 -18.84 9.15 -8.70
N LEU A 185 -17.58 9.25 -8.25
CA LEU A 185 -17.19 10.00 -7.06
C LEU A 185 -17.10 11.49 -7.38
N GLU A 186 -17.66 12.36 -6.53
CA GLU A 186 -17.51 13.80 -6.65
C GLU A 186 -16.07 14.23 -6.36
N GLY A 187 -15.59 15.26 -7.07
CA GLY A 187 -14.27 15.86 -6.84
C GLY A 187 -13.08 14.99 -7.22
N ALA A 188 -13.27 13.90 -7.97
CA ALA A 188 -12.16 13.12 -8.46
C ALA A 188 -11.44 13.84 -9.59
N GLU A 189 -10.17 14.20 -9.39
CA GLU A 189 -9.29 14.73 -10.42
C GLU A 189 -8.56 13.57 -11.11
N GLY A 190 -8.46 13.61 -12.43
CA GLY A 190 -7.81 12.55 -13.21
C GLY A 190 -6.93 13.07 -14.32
N VAL A 191 -6.16 12.15 -14.90
CA VAL A 191 -5.36 12.40 -16.11
C VAL A 191 -6.30 12.52 -17.30
N ALA A 192 -5.98 13.40 -18.25
CA ALA A 192 -6.73 13.54 -19.49
C ALA A 192 -7.00 12.18 -20.15
N ASP A 193 -8.22 11.96 -20.66
CA ASP A 193 -8.72 10.75 -21.32
C ASP A 193 -9.21 9.61 -20.39
N ALA A 194 -9.08 9.73 -19.06
CA ALA A 194 -9.78 8.85 -18.13
C ALA A 194 -11.01 9.54 -17.54
N GLU A 195 -12.07 8.80 -17.22
CA GLU A 195 -13.20 9.31 -16.43
C GLU A 195 -12.83 9.20 -14.93
N PRO A 196 -12.23 10.25 -14.32
CA PRO A 196 -11.78 10.18 -12.94
C PRO A 196 -12.97 9.95 -12.01
N GLY A 197 -12.80 9.05 -11.04
CA GLY A 197 -13.85 8.75 -10.07
C GLY A 197 -15.02 7.92 -10.60
N ALA A 198 -14.99 7.43 -11.83
CA ALA A 198 -16.04 6.54 -12.32
C ALA A 198 -16.09 5.24 -11.50
N VAL A 199 -17.29 4.87 -11.04
CA VAL A 199 -17.53 3.63 -10.28
C VAL A 199 -18.17 2.59 -11.21
N TRP A 200 -17.56 1.42 -11.26
CA TRP A 200 -17.96 0.32 -12.13
C TRP A 200 -18.32 -0.91 -11.33
N ARG A 201 -19.43 -1.55 -11.71
CA ARG A 201 -19.73 -2.91 -11.24
C ARG A 201 -18.95 -3.91 -12.08
N ILE A 202 -18.04 -4.64 -11.44
CA ILE A 202 -17.18 -5.62 -12.12
C ILE A 202 -17.99 -6.89 -12.41
N GLY A 203 -18.13 -7.23 -13.69
CA GLY A 203 -18.74 -8.48 -14.16
C GLY A 203 -17.71 -9.55 -14.52
N GLY A 204 -16.47 -9.16 -14.77
CA GLY A 204 -15.37 -10.07 -15.11
C GLY A 204 -14.01 -9.44 -14.92
N LEU A 205 -13.00 -10.28 -14.76
CA LEU A 205 -11.60 -9.88 -14.64
C LEU A 205 -10.74 -10.83 -15.47
N VAL A 206 -9.89 -10.29 -16.34
CA VAL A 206 -9.02 -11.06 -17.22
C VAL A 206 -7.58 -10.64 -16.99
N GLU A 207 -6.75 -11.58 -16.59
CA GLU A 207 -5.31 -11.33 -16.39
C GLU A 207 -4.59 -11.37 -17.73
N LYS A 208 -3.92 -10.26 -18.09
CA LYS A 208 -3.10 -10.13 -19.31
C LYS A 208 -3.81 -10.63 -20.57
N PRO A 209 -4.94 -10.07 -20.95
CA PRO A 209 -5.64 -10.49 -22.16
C PRO A 209 -4.75 -10.31 -23.40
N ALA A 210 -5.00 -11.09 -24.44
CA ALA A 210 -4.42 -10.80 -25.73
C ALA A 210 -4.92 -9.44 -26.25
N PRO A 211 -4.11 -8.69 -26.98
CA PRO A 211 -4.51 -7.41 -27.60
C PRO A 211 -5.70 -7.55 -28.51
#